data_1696e551781a3a70dd80ff31b62fc571
#
_entry.id   1696e551781a3a70dd80ff31b62fc571
#
_cell.length_a   1.000
_cell.length_b   1.000
_cell.length_c   1.000
_cell.angle_alpha   90.00
_cell.angle_beta   90.00
_cell.angle_gamma   90.00
#
_symmetry.space_group_name_H-M   'P 1'
#
loop_
_entity.id
_entity.type
_entity.pdbx_description
1 polymer ?
#
loop_
_entity_poly.entity_id
_entity_poly.type
_entity_poly.pdbx_seq_one_letter_code
_entity_poly.pdbx_strand_id
1 'polypeptide(L)'
;MKKIKPSQGNKTFCMAPWTHTYLSPQTERRLCCASREPAQSFKQYIDTGNNSKKYKPQSLDEHWNNDHMRSVRRRMMLGEKLKECQVCDEKLLNTNVYRSYWNQLFKNKIDEAFASTDDSGYTTMKTISFDYRFNNLCNFKCRMCGDMLSSSWESESRKNKTWNKDYQPWMASPLREEIKNFQ
;
A
#
# COMPACT_ATOMS: atom_id res chain seq x y z
N MET A 1 3.12 -20.71 -16.71
CA MET A 1 1.75 -20.32 -16.29
C MET A 1 1.19 -19.29 -17.27
N LYS A 2 -0.08 -19.38 -17.72
CA LYS A 2 -0.61 -18.47 -18.75
C LYS A 2 -1.06 -17.15 -18.10
N LYS A 3 -0.26 -16.09 -18.28
CA LYS A 3 -0.57 -14.73 -17.84
C LYS A 3 -1.63 -14.11 -18.78
N ILE A 4 -2.60 -13.39 -18.22
CA ILE A 4 -3.73 -12.79 -18.97
C ILE A 4 -3.60 -11.27 -18.88
N LYS A 5 -3.41 -10.59 -20.01
CA LYS A 5 -3.37 -9.12 -20.08
C LYS A 5 -4.75 -8.49 -19.93
N PRO A 6 -4.85 -7.21 -19.54
CA PRO A 6 -6.12 -6.48 -19.53
C PRO A 6 -6.82 -6.48 -20.88
N SER A 7 -6.06 -6.35 -21.98
CA SER A 7 -6.57 -6.46 -23.35
C SER A 7 -7.17 -7.82 -23.71
N GLN A 8 -6.84 -8.85 -22.93
CA GLN A 8 -7.36 -10.22 -23.06
C GLN A 8 -8.48 -10.52 -22.05
N GLY A 9 -9.07 -9.48 -21.44
CA GLY A 9 -10.20 -9.60 -20.52
C GLY A 9 -9.85 -9.75 -19.04
N ASN A 10 -8.60 -9.56 -18.63
CA ASN A 10 -8.23 -9.55 -17.21
C ASN A 10 -8.77 -8.29 -16.51
N LYS A 11 -9.88 -8.44 -15.80
CA LYS A 11 -10.54 -7.36 -15.06
C LYS A 11 -9.96 -7.10 -13.67
N THR A 12 -9.07 -7.98 -13.19
CA THR A 12 -8.46 -7.86 -11.85
C THR A 12 -7.12 -7.14 -11.87
N PHE A 13 -6.52 -7.01 -13.05
CA PHE A 13 -5.20 -6.39 -13.22
C PHE A 13 -5.22 -4.90 -12.86
N CYS A 14 -4.19 -4.48 -12.13
CA CYS A 14 -3.94 -3.09 -11.72
C CYS A 14 -2.44 -2.79 -11.82
N MET A 15 -2.07 -1.64 -12.36
CA MET A 15 -0.65 -1.23 -12.48
C MET A 15 -0.02 -0.82 -11.14
N ALA A 16 -0.80 -0.56 -10.09
CA ALA A 16 -0.23 -0.13 -8.80
C ALA A 16 0.88 -1.05 -8.27
N PRO A 17 0.79 -2.40 -8.28
CA PRO A 17 1.86 -3.26 -7.78
C PRO A 17 3.19 -3.18 -8.54
N TRP A 18 3.20 -2.56 -9.71
CA TRP A 18 4.40 -2.39 -10.55
C TRP A 18 4.94 -0.98 -10.59
N THR A 19 4.17 -0.01 -10.11
CA THR A 19 4.52 1.40 -10.28
C THR A 19 4.40 2.22 -9.02
N HIS A 20 3.65 1.74 -8.01
CA HIS A 20 3.24 2.53 -6.87
C HIS A 20 3.57 1.88 -5.54
N THR A 21 3.85 2.70 -4.54
CA THR A 21 3.93 2.29 -3.13
C THR A 21 3.22 3.31 -2.25
N TYR A 22 2.52 2.79 -1.24
CA TYR A 22 1.85 3.59 -0.23
C TYR A 22 2.50 3.36 1.13
N LEU A 23 2.74 4.45 1.85
CA LEU A 23 3.21 4.43 3.22
C LEU A 23 2.22 5.20 4.09
N SER A 24 1.57 4.52 5.01
CA SER A 24 0.63 5.14 5.94
C SER A 24 1.38 6.02 6.95
N PRO A 25 0.68 6.95 7.62
CA PRO A 25 1.27 7.68 8.72
C PRO A 25 1.72 6.78 9.88
N GLN A 26 1.25 5.56 9.97
CA GLN A 26 1.70 4.54 10.93
C GLN A 26 2.88 3.71 10.42
N THR A 27 3.51 4.16 9.33
CA THR A 27 4.64 3.45 8.71
C THR A 27 4.32 2.07 8.11
N GLU A 28 3.03 1.79 7.89
CA GLU A 28 2.62 0.60 7.17
C GLU A 28 2.80 0.80 5.67
N ARG A 29 3.53 -0.10 5.03
CA ARG A 29 3.54 -0.18 3.57
C ARG A 29 2.37 -1.02 3.10
N ARG A 30 1.71 -0.56 2.06
CA ARG A 30 0.59 -1.25 1.42
C ARG A 30 0.71 -1.15 -0.09
N LEU A 31 -0.05 -2.00 -0.77
CA LEU A 31 -0.18 -1.98 -2.22
C LEU A 31 -0.64 -0.61 -2.76
N CYS A 32 -1.63 -0.02 -2.12
CA CYS A 32 -2.13 1.33 -2.39
C CYS A 32 -2.96 1.84 -1.20
N CYS A 33 -3.34 3.11 -1.21
CA CYS A 33 -4.14 3.71 -0.14
C CYS A 33 -5.52 3.06 0.07
N ALA A 34 -6.08 2.41 -0.96
CA ALA A 34 -7.37 1.73 -0.89
C ALA A 34 -7.26 0.23 -0.54
N SER A 35 -6.05 -0.28 -0.42
CA SER A 35 -5.82 -1.69 -0.11
C SER A 35 -6.30 -2.05 1.30
N ARG A 36 -6.97 -3.20 1.42
CA ARG A 36 -7.42 -3.75 2.72
C ARG A 36 -6.48 -4.83 3.26
N GLU A 37 -5.20 -4.63 3.08
CA GLU A 37 -4.20 -5.56 3.58
C GLU A 37 -4.10 -5.48 5.10
N PRO A 38 -4.18 -6.59 5.82
CA PRO A 38 -3.80 -6.60 7.22
C PRO A 38 -2.30 -6.38 7.35
N ALA A 39 -1.87 -5.61 8.34
CA ALA A 39 -0.46 -5.31 8.57
C ALA A 39 0.40 -6.58 8.75
N GLN A 40 -0.20 -7.67 9.21
CA GLN A 40 0.45 -8.98 9.31
C GLN A 40 0.90 -9.54 7.95
N SER A 41 0.22 -9.19 6.86
CA SER A 41 0.58 -9.64 5.51
C SER A 41 1.98 -9.18 5.09
N PHE A 42 2.48 -8.10 5.69
CA PHE A 42 3.80 -7.55 5.40
C PHE A 42 4.86 -7.88 6.45
N LYS A 43 4.53 -8.73 7.43
CA LYS A 43 5.44 -9.05 8.55
C LYS A 43 6.02 -7.78 9.21
N GLN A 44 5.22 -6.71 9.29
CA GLN A 44 5.64 -5.42 9.84
C GLN A 44 5.55 -5.35 11.37
N TYR A 45 5.06 -6.41 12.01
CA TYR A 45 4.99 -6.49 13.46
C TYR A 45 6.17 -7.28 14.02
N ILE A 46 6.73 -6.75 15.10
CA ILE A 46 7.63 -7.50 15.97
C ILE A 46 6.82 -7.86 17.23
N ASP A 47 6.74 -9.15 17.53
CA ASP A 47 6.24 -9.60 18.81
C ASP A 47 7.29 -9.27 19.87
N THR A 48 6.91 -8.43 20.85
CA THR A 48 7.81 -8.05 21.96
C THR A 48 7.58 -8.88 23.20
N GLY A 49 6.82 -9.97 23.12
CA GLY A 49 6.63 -10.95 24.20
C GLY A 49 5.60 -10.56 25.27
N ASN A 50 5.11 -9.32 25.30
CA ASN A 50 4.17 -8.81 26.30
C ASN A 50 2.79 -8.45 25.71
N ASN A 51 2.30 -9.20 24.73
CA ASN A 51 1.10 -8.86 23.96
C ASN A 51 1.16 -7.48 23.28
N SER A 52 2.28 -6.80 23.29
CA SER A 52 2.50 -5.54 22.60
C SER A 52 3.15 -5.80 21.24
N LYS A 53 2.45 -5.45 20.19
CA LYS A 53 2.97 -5.52 18.81
C LYS A 53 3.61 -4.18 18.47
N LYS A 54 4.89 -4.17 18.17
CA LYS A 54 5.56 -3.00 17.59
C LYS A 54 5.61 -3.13 16.09
N TYR A 55 5.30 -2.04 15.40
CA TYR A 55 5.51 -1.95 13.96
C TYR A 55 7.00 -1.89 13.67
N LYS A 56 7.49 -2.78 12.81
CA LYS A 56 8.79 -2.64 12.18
C LYS A 56 8.55 -2.05 10.79
N PRO A 57 8.97 -0.81 10.51
CA PRO A 57 8.88 -0.26 9.18
C PRO A 57 9.70 -1.13 8.22
N GLN A 58 9.13 -1.53 7.09
CA GLN A 58 9.88 -2.14 6.02
C GLN A 58 10.46 -1.05 5.13
N SER A 59 11.70 -1.21 4.70
CA SER A 59 12.25 -0.41 3.62
C SER A 59 11.50 -0.68 2.31
N LEU A 60 11.66 0.21 1.33
CA LEU A 60 11.05 -0.01 0.02
C LEU A 60 11.60 -1.29 -0.64
N ASP A 61 12.90 -1.53 -0.53
CA ASP A 61 13.54 -2.71 -1.12
C ASP A 61 13.04 -4.00 -0.48
N GLU A 62 12.92 -4.04 0.86
CA GLU A 62 12.33 -5.19 1.57
C GLU A 62 10.88 -5.45 1.13
N HIS A 63 10.10 -4.40 0.92
CA HIS A 63 8.69 -4.51 0.55
C HIS A 63 8.49 -4.90 -0.91
N TRP A 64 9.26 -4.28 -1.83
CA TRP A 64 8.97 -4.29 -3.26
C TRP A 64 8.88 -5.68 -3.89
N ASN A 65 9.75 -6.59 -3.49
CA ASN A 65 9.76 -7.97 -3.96
C ASN A 65 9.66 -9.00 -2.84
N ASN A 66 9.02 -8.65 -1.71
CA ASN A 66 8.73 -9.63 -0.67
C ASN A 66 7.69 -10.67 -1.16
N ASP A 67 7.53 -11.76 -0.42
CA ASP A 67 6.65 -12.87 -0.77
C ASP A 67 5.21 -12.43 -1.01
N HIS A 68 4.72 -11.45 -0.23
CA HIS A 68 3.37 -10.93 -0.36
C HIS A 68 3.20 -10.18 -1.69
N MET A 69 4.09 -9.23 -2.02
CA MET A 69 4.01 -8.45 -3.26
C MET A 69 4.20 -9.31 -4.50
N ARG A 70 5.07 -10.32 -4.43
CA ARG A 70 5.23 -11.32 -5.48
C ARG A 70 3.95 -12.13 -5.68
N SER A 71 3.34 -12.60 -4.60
CA SER A 71 2.05 -13.29 -4.65
C SER A 71 0.94 -12.42 -5.26
N VAL A 72 0.85 -11.15 -4.87
CA VAL A 72 -0.11 -10.18 -5.42
C VAL A 72 0.07 -10.06 -6.94
N ARG A 73 1.29 -9.79 -7.42
CA ARG A 73 1.56 -9.64 -8.86
C ARG A 73 1.23 -10.91 -9.63
N ARG A 74 1.71 -12.06 -9.17
CA ARG A 74 1.44 -13.35 -9.80
C ARG A 74 -0.05 -13.60 -9.95
N ARG A 75 -0.82 -13.45 -8.87
CA ARG A 75 -2.26 -13.68 -8.86
C ARG A 75 -3.01 -12.68 -9.75
N MET A 76 -2.62 -11.41 -9.75
CA MET A 76 -3.19 -10.41 -10.67
C MET A 76 -2.96 -10.76 -12.14
N MET A 77 -1.75 -11.24 -12.49
CA MET A 77 -1.46 -11.65 -13.86
C MET A 77 -2.26 -12.86 -14.29
N LEU A 78 -2.72 -13.69 -13.36
CA LEU A 78 -3.60 -14.85 -13.64
C LEU A 78 -5.09 -14.49 -13.68
N GLY A 79 -5.44 -13.24 -13.43
CA GLY A 79 -6.83 -12.80 -13.37
C GLY A 79 -7.56 -13.20 -12.10
N GLU A 80 -6.84 -13.57 -11.05
CA GLU A 80 -7.45 -13.92 -9.76
C GLU A 80 -7.92 -12.67 -9.00
N LYS A 81 -9.05 -12.80 -8.29
CA LYS A 81 -9.50 -11.77 -7.34
C LYS A 81 -8.65 -11.81 -6.09
N LEU A 82 -8.30 -10.64 -5.59
CA LEU A 82 -7.46 -10.44 -4.40
C LEU A 82 -8.29 -9.79 -3.29
N LYS A 83 -8.19 -10.30 -2.07
CA LYS A 83 -8.84 -9.68 -0.88
C LYS A 83 -8.34 -8.25 -0.66
N GLU A 84 -7.09 -8.01 -0.93
CA GLU A 84 -6.43 -6.70 -0.87
C GLU A 84 -7.11 -5.68 -1.78
N CYS A 85 -7.65 -6.12 -2.92
CA CYS A 85 -8.29 -5.30 -3.94
C CYS A 85 -9.83 -5.26 -3.84
N GLN A 86 -10.41 -5.79 -2.77
CA GLN A 86 -11.87 -5.89 -2.59
C GLN A 86 -12.59 -4.55 -2.79
N VAL A 87 -12.01 -3.43 -2.32
CA VAL A 87 -12.60 -2.09 -2.51
C VAL A 87 -12.80 -1.76 -3.99
N CYS A 88 -11.86 -2.15 -4.85
CA CYS A 88 -11.99 -1.94 -6.30
C CYS A 88 -13.02 -2.89 -6.91
N ASP A 89 -13.11 -4.12 -6.42
CA ASP A 89 -14.08 -5.11 -6.93
C ASP A 89 -15.51 -4.74 -6.54
N GLU A 90 -15.74 -4.23 -5.34
CA GLU A 90 -17.05 -3.79 -4.85
C GLU A 90 -17.54 -2.51 -5.54
N LYS A 91 -16.63 -1.60 -5.90
CA LYS A 91 -16.96 -0.30 -6.51
C LYS A 91 -17.07 -0.34 -8.04
N LEU A 92 -16.85 -1.49 -8.66
CA LEU A 92 -16.83 -1.62 -10.13
C LEU A 92 -18.15 -1.27 -10.82
N LEU A 93 -19.23 -1.06 -10.07
CA LEU A 93 -20.55 -0.91 -10.70
C LEU A 93 -20.83 0.48 -11.24
N ASN A 94 -20.15 1.59 -10.82
CA ASN A 94 -20.47 2.92 -11.37
C ASN A 94 -19.49 4.08 -11.10
N THR A 95 -18.23 3.86 -10.69
CA THR A 95 -17.32 4.98 -10.39
C THR A 95 -15.89 4.74 -10.85
N ASN A 96 -15.13 5.82 -11.06
CA ASN A 96 -13.69 5.79 -11.29
C ASN A 96 -13.00 5.06 -10.14
N VAL A 97 -12.80 3.76 -10.28
CA VAL A 97 -12.09 2.96 -9.31
C VAL A 97 -10.59 3.17 -9.46
N TYR A 98 -9.88 3.07 -8.35
CA TYR A 98 -8.42 3.21 -8.32
C TYR A 98 -7.71 2.34 -9.36
N ARG A 99 -8.21 1.11 -9.61
CA ARG A 99 -7.68 0.20 -10.64
C ARG A 99 -7.71 0.82 -12.04
N SER A 100 -8.84 1.38 -12.43
CA SER A 100 -8.98 2.03 -13.74
C SER A 100 -8.06 3.23 -13.86
N TYR A 101 -7.94 4.03 -12.78
CA TYR A 101 -7.03 5.17 -12.71
C TYR A 101 -5.57 4.72 -12.92
N TRP A 102 -5.09 3.74 -12.17
CA TRP A 102 -3.72 3.25 -12.28
C TRP A 102 -3.41 2.65 -13.65
N ASN A 103 -4.35 1.89 -14.21
CA ASN A 103 -4.19 1.28 -15.53
C ASN A 103 -4.19 2.34 -16.63
N GLN A 104 -4.98 3.38 -16.52
CA GLN A 104 -4.99 4.48 -17.48
C GLN A 104 -3.72 5.35 -17.37
N LEU A 105 -3.29 5.66 -16.16
CA LEU A 105 -2.11 6.48 -15.91
C LEU A 105 -0.83 5.82 -16.44
N PHE A 106 -0.70 4.51 -16.27
CA PHE A 106 0.47 3.74 -16.67
C PHE A 106 0.20 2.75 -17.81
N LYS A 107 -0.75 3.07 -18.69
CA LYS A 107 -1.13 2.19 -19.81
C LYS A 107 0.05 1.78 -20.70
N ASN A 108 1.00 2.67 -20.91
CA ASN A 108 2.19 2.45 -21.71
C ASN A 108 3.23 1.53 -21.05
N LYS A 109 3.07 1.20 -19.76
CA LYS A 109 3.96 0.32 -19.00
C LYS A 109 3.38 -1.06 -18.75
N ILE A 110 2.17 -1.35 -19.24
CA ILE A 110 1.53 -2.66 -19.02
C ILE A 110 2.35 -3.79 -19.64
N ASP A 111 2.82 -3.62 -20.86
CA ASP A 111 3.63 -4.65 -21.53
C ASP A 111 4.98 -4.86 -20.83
N GLU A 112 5.60 -3.79 -20.36
CA GLU A 112 6.81 -3.85 -19.54
C GLU A 112 6.56 -4.64 -18.24
N ALA A 113 5.43 -4.41 -17.56
CA ALA A 113 5.06 -5.13 -16.35
C ALA A 113 4.96 -6.65 -16.61
N PHE A 114 4.37 -7.05 -17.73
CA PHE A 114 4.28 -8.46 -18.10
C PHE A 114 5.62 -9.07 -18.51
N ALA A 115 6.46 -8.31 -19.21
CA ALA A 115 7.78 -8.77 -19.66
C ALA A 115 8.79 -8.88 -18.51
N SER A 116 8.73 -7.95 -17.55
CA SER A 116 9.68 -7.84 -16.44
C SER A 116 9.33 -8.69 -15.22
N THR A 117 8.18 -9.35 -15.22
CA THR A 117 7.71 -10.14 -14.08
C THR A 117 7.80 -11.63 -14.39
N ASP A 118 8.54 -12.37 -13.57
CA ASP A 118 8.66 -13.82 -13.69
C ASP A 118 7.43 -14.60 -13.19
N ASP A 119 7.46 -15.92 -13.24
CA ASP A 119 6.34 -16.77 -12.77
C ASP A 119 6.22 -16.82 -11.24
N SER A 120 7.19 -16.34 -10.49
CA SER A 120 7.11 -16.17 -9.04
C SER A 120 6.45 -14.86 -8.65
N GLY A 121 6.28 -13.91 -9.59
CA GLY A 121 5.80 -12.54 -9.35
C GLY A 121 6.91 -11.56 -8.98
N TYR A 122 8.19 -11.97 -9.03
CA TYR A 122 9.31 -11.04 -8.93
C TYR A 122 9.34 -10.14 -10.16
N THR A 123 9.60 -8.85 -9.97
CA THR A 123 9.70 -7.88 -11.06
C THR A 123 10.98 -7.05 -10.96
N THR A 124 11.56 -6.73 -12.12
CA THR A 124 12.67 -5.80 -12.25
C THR A 124 12.23 -4.34 -12.38
N MET A 125 10.92 -4.08 -12.53
CA MET A 125 10.41 -2.71 -12.54
C MET A 125 10.67 -2.00 -11.22
N LYS A 126 10.94 -0.71 -11.32
CA LYS A 126 11.11 0.17 -10.16
C LYS A 126 9.84 0.94 -9.88
N THR A 127 9.60 1.23 -8.59
CA THR A 127 8.56 2.16 -8.16
C THR A 127 8.82 3.56 -8.76
N ILE A 128 7.78 4.19 -9.26
CA ILE A 128 7.82 5.54 -9.87
C ILE A 128 6.73 6.46 -9.34
N SER A 129 5.87 5.96 -8.47
CA SER A 129 4.78 6.70 -7.82
C SER A 129 4.77 6.40 -6.33
N PHE A 130 4.69 7.45 -5.53
CA PHE A 130 4.81 7.38 -4.08
C PHE A 130 3.65 8.14 -3.41
N ASP A 131 2.91 7.50 -2.50
CA ASP A 131 2.02 8.16 -1.55
C ASP A 131 2.60 7.95 -0.14
N TYR A 132 3.45 8.88 0.28
CA TYR A 132 4.15 8.80 1.57
C TYR A 132 3.57 9.81 2.56
N ARG A 133 3.05 9.29 3.65
CA ARG A 133 2.48 10.06 4.75
C ARG A 133 3.34 9.90 5.99
N PHE A 134 4.28 10.84 6.17
CA PHE A 134 5.33 10.74 7.19
C PHE A 134 4.87 11.07 8.61
N ASN A 135 3.78 11.80 8.72
CA ASN A 135 3.22 12.22 10.00
C ASN A 135 1.75 12.63 9.84
N ASN A 136 1.13 12.95 10.97
CA ASN A 136 -0.23 13.45 11.02
C ASN A 136 -0.30 14.95 11.33
N LEU A 137 0.79 15.70 11.19
CA LEU A 137 0.81 17.13 11.50
C LEU A 137 -0.21 17.87 10.64
N CYS A 138 -1.33 18.19 11.24
CA CYS A 138 -2.44 18.90 10.62
C CYS A 138 -3.21 19.67 11.68
N ASN A 139 -3.43 20.96 11.45
CA ASN A 139 -4.20 21.82 12.33
C ASN A 139 -5.71 21.80 12.03
N PHE A 140 -6.15 21.09 11.00
CA PHE A 140 -7.54 20.96 10.65
C PHE A 140 -8.20 19.75 11.33
N LYS A 141 -9.51 19.87 11.60
CA LYS A 141 -10.38 18.80 12.10
C LYS A 141 -11.43 18.45 11.03
N CYS A 142 -10.98 18.01 9.87
CA CYS A 142 -11.89 17.60 8.79
C CYS A 142 -12.71 16.37 9.22
N ARG A 143 -14.00 16.37 8.90
CA ARG A 143 -14.93 15.27 9.25
C ARG A 143 -14.53 13.91 8.66
N MET A 144 -13.78 13.90 7.56
CA MET A 144 -13.30 12.69 6.90
C MET A 144 -11.96 12.18 7.45
N CYS A 145 -11.30 12.94 8.32
CA CYS A 145 -10.04 12.58 8.93
C CYS A 145 -10.24 12.10 10.37
N GLY A 146 -9.47 11.10 10.76
CA GLY A 146 -9.33 10.71 12.16
C GLY A 146 -8.00 11.18 12.73
N ASP A 147 -7.72 10.74 13.94
CA ASP A 147 -6.49 10.99 14.69
C ASP A 147 -5.22 10.51 13.96
N MET A 148 -5.33 9.47 13.15
CA MET A 148 -4.23 9.01 12.29
C MET A 148 -3.75 10.04 11.26
N LEU A 149 -4.63 10.92 10.82
CA LEU A 149 -4.36 11.86 9.74
C LEU A 149 -4.37 13.32 10.19
N SER A 150 -4.62 13.57 11.48
CA SER A 150 -4.66 14.92 12.04
C SER A 150 -4.20 14.94 13.50
N SER A 151 -3.14 15.68 13.77
CA SER A 151 -2.64 15.91 15.12
C SER A 151 -3.65 16.67 16.00
N SER A 152 -4.53 17.47 15.40
CA SER A 152 -5.63 18.13 16.12
C SER A 152 -6.69 17.13 16.59
N TRP A 153 -7.04 16.14 15.76
CA TRP A 153 -7.90 15.03 16.17
C TRP A 153 -7.23 14.13 17.20
N GLU A 154 -5.94 13.84 17.00
CA GLU A 154 -5.16 13.07 17.96
C GLU A 154 -5.16 13.72 19.33
N SER A 155 -4.90 15.03 19.41
CA SER A 155 -4.90 15.79 20.66
C SER A 155 -6.26 15.72 21.37
N GLU A 156 -7.37 15.79 20.61
CA GLU A 156 -8.72 15.68 21.16
C GLU A 156 -9.03 14.25 21.64
N SER A 157 -8.66 13.23 20.84
CA SER A 157 -8.85 11.82 21.23
C SER A 157 -8.08 11.49 22.50
N ARG A 158 -6.87 12.00 22.65
CA ARG A 158 -6.07 11.85 23.88
C ARG A 158 -6.74 12.50 25.08
N LYS A 159 -7.23 13.76 24.92
CA LYS A 159 -7.94 14.49 25.97
C LYS A 159 -9.23 13.77 26.39
N ASN A 160 -9.97 13.21 25.43
CA ASN A 160 -11.24 12.51 25.67
C ASN A 160 -11.04 11.02 26.04
N LYS A 161 -9.79 10.55 26.17
CA LYS A 161 -9.44 9.15 26.47
C LYS A 161 -10.00 8.14 25.45
N THR A 162 -10.27 8.57 24.24
CA THR A 162 -10.69 7.72 23.11
C THR A 162 -9.51 7.29 22.23
N TRP A 163 -8.31 7.73 22.58
CA TRP A 163 -7.09 7.38 21.89
C TRP A 163 -6.83 5.87 21.93
N ASN A 164 -6.59 5.29 20.76
CA ASN A 164 -6.15 3.91 20.69
C ASN A 164 -4.65 3.83 21.05
N LYS A 165 -4.34 3.22 22.18
CA LYS A 165 -2.97 3.09 22.69
C LYS A 165 -2.07 2.21 21.82
N ASP A 166 -2.66 1.38 20.94
CA ASP A 166 -1.92 0.55 19.99
C ASP A 166 -1.39 1.35 18.80
N TYR A 167 -1.80 2.61 18.64
CA TYR A 167 -1.20 3.52 17.70
C TYR A 167 0.22 3.88 18.12
N GLN A 168 1.20 3.34 17.41
CA GLN A 168 2.58 3.76 17.55
C GLN A 168 2.77 5.07 16.78
N PRO A 169 3.29 6.12 17.44
CA PRO A 169 3.53 7.38 16.72
C PRO A 169 4.69 7.22 15.73
N TRP A 170 4.49 7.62 14.58
CA TRP A 170 5.30 8.28 13.55
C TRP A 170 6.81 8.08 13.69
N MET A 171 7.30 6.94 13.30
CA MET A 171 8.74 6.66 13.21
C MET A 171 9.27 7.16 11.86
N ALA A 172 9.33 8.48 11.70
CA ALA A 172 9.78 9.08 10.44
C ALA A 172 11.28 8.87 10.15
N SER A 173 12.06 8.43 11.12
CA SER A 173 13.51 8.48 11.03
C SER A 173 14.13 7.51 10.01
N PRO A 174 13.81 6.21 9.97
CA PRO A 174 14.37 5.30 8.96
C PRO A 174 13.92 5.60 7.54
N LEU A 175 12.74 6.20 7.37
CA LEU A 175 12.13 6.45 6.07
C LEU A 175 12.57 7.75 5.44
N ARG A 176 13.10 8.69 6.23
CA ARG A 176 13.72 9.92 5.72
C ARG A 176 14.95 9.63 4.89
N GLU A 177 15.71 8.61 5.23
CA GLU A 177 16.89 8.23 4.48
C GLU A 177 16.52 7.63 3.11
N GLU A 178 15.41 6.89 3.02
CA GLU A 178 14.91 6.43 1.72
C GLU A 178 14.66 7.59 0.74
N ILE A 179 14.08 8.70 1.23
CA ILE A 179 13.73 9.83 0.37
C ILE A 179 14.95 10.53 -0.18
N LYS A 180 16.03 10.62 0.59
CA LYS A 180 17.28 11.20 0.11
C LYS A 180 17.87 10.45 -1.07
N ASN A 181 17.54 9.18 -1.22
CA ASN A 181 18.00 8.33 -2.31
C ASN A 181 17.14 8.43 -3.58
N PHE A 182 16.07 9.25 -3.57
CA PHE A 182 15.21 9.49 -4.73
C PHE A 182 15.59 10.76 -5.52
N GLN A 183 16.59 11.49 -5.08
CA GLN A 183 17.17 12.64 -5.79
C GLN A 183 18.34 12.18 -6.67
#